data_52f1d82bf21bd85d0eeca7a8b5cab59f
#
_entry.id   52f1d82bf21bd85d0eeca7a8b5cab59f
#
_cell.length_a   1.000
_cell.length_b   1.000
_cell.length_c   1.000
_cell.angle_alpha   90.00
_cell.angle_beta   90.00
_cell.angle_gamma   90.00
#
_symmetry.space_group_name_H-M   'P 1'
#
loop_
_entity.id
_entity.type
_entity.pdbx_description
1 polymer ?
#
loop_
_entity_poly.entity_id
_entity_poly.type
_entity_poly.pdbx_seq_one_letter_code
_entity_poly.pdbx_strand_id
1 'polypeptide(L)'
;MKMKIVNNYFFVVMLGLLLASCGGDTPSTPETKVHLKFIPTYNGQPLSIDSVYTNSLGQQLRVENIQFYLSNIYSHNGADSTLLKQAFLFTLLEPQTLSLNVSPQSFSSLSFGVGVPDNLNKNVDPSQYANANPLSVQGSNGMFWYWNTGYIFVKVEGRYELTGAPNAPLMDSYSFHMGDDPLYRVLHFNTGSVSLAEGDARTFNIEVAVDSVFNRPADPIDLSIDNLTHTTSNYPLAERMTNNFVSAFHLQ
;
A
#
# COMPACT_ATOMS: atom_id res chain seq x y z
N MET A 1 40.28 -16.81 -91.09
CA MET A 1 40.84 -17.30 -89.83
C MET A 1 39.78 -16.95 -88.71
N LYS A 2 38.95 -17.93 -88.31
CA LYS A 2 37.84 -17.71 -87.37
C LYS A 2 38.30 -18.23 -86.02
N MET A 3 38.33 -17.34 -85.05
CA MET A 3 38.70 -17.63 -83.68
C MET A 3 37.42 -18.03 -82.92
N LYS A 4 37.42 -19.25 -82.37
CA LYS A 4 36.32 -19.74 -81.51
C LYS A 4 36.57 -19.28 -80.07
N ILE A 5 35.61 -18.55 -79.50
CA ILE A 5 35.57 -18.19 -78.08
C ILE A 5 34.90 -19.33 -77.34
N VAL A 6 35.63 -19.95 -76.41
CA VAL A 6 35.10 -20.96 -75.51
C VAL A 6 34.61 -20.24 -74.23
N ASN A 7 33.33 -20.35 -73.99
CA ASN A 7 32.69 -19.76 -72.79
C ASN A 7 32.69 -20.78 -71.63
N ASN A 8 33.53 -20.55 -70.64
CA ASN A 8 33.52 -21.36 -69.40
C ASN A 8 32.53 -20.76 -68.41
N TYR A 9 31.43 -21.46 -68.22
CA TYR A 9 30.49 -21.15 -67.09
C TYR A 9 31.01 -21.80 -65.81
N PHE A 10 31.44 -20.95 -64.85
CA PHE A 10 31.82 -21.37 -63.51
C PHE A 10 30.56 -21.41 -62.69
N PHE A 11 30.08 -22.62 -62.34
CA PHE A 11 28.90 -22.81 -61.49
C PHE A 11 29.34 -22.71 -60.03
N VAL A 12 29.10 -21.56 -59.36
CA VAL A 12 29.33 -21.40 -57.91
C VAL A 12 28.13 -21.97 -57.20
N VAL A 13 28.26 -23.13 -56.55
CA VAL A 13 27.29 -23.69 -55.65
C VAL A 13 27.46 -22.99 -54.31
N MET A 14 26.55 -22.07 -54.02
CA MET A 14 26.46 -21.39 -52.70
C MET A 14 25.74 -22.30 -51.70
N LEU A 15 26.52 -22.99 -50.86
CA LEU A 15 26.03 -23.83 -49.79
C LEU A 15 25.52 -22.93 -48.63
N GLY A 16 24.22 -22.67 -48.60
CA GLY A 16 23.57 -21.91 -47.50
C GLY A 16 23.58 -22.72 -46.21
N LEU A 17 24.43 -22.33 -45.26
CA LEU A 17 24.30 -22.78 -43.85
C LEU A 17 23.07 -22.15 -43.22
N LEU A 18 22.00 -22.92 -43.08
CA LEU A 18 20.89 -22.59 -42.21
C LEU A 18 21.34 -22.75 -40.74
N LEU A 19 21.75 -21.66 -40.11
CA LEU A 19 21.89 -21.61 -38.67
C LEU A 19 20.45 -21.61 -38.07
N ALA A 20 19.95 -22.77 -37.68
CA ALA A 20 18.80 -22.89 -36.82
C ALA A 20 19.20 -22.33 -35.45
N SER A 21 18.90 -21.06 -35.21
CA SER A 21 18.94 -20.46 -33.88
C SER A 21 17.78 -21.07 -33.08
N CYS A 22 18.04 -22.14 -32.33
CA CYS A 22 17.19 -22.54 -31.23
C CYS A 22 17.31 -21.47 -30.17
N GLY A 23 16.43 -20.47 -30.20
CA GLY A 23 16.10 -19.64 -29.05
C GLY A 23 15.41 -20.53 -28.03
N GLY A 24 16.17 -21.18 -27.18
CA GLY A 24 15.62 -21.87 -26.02
C GLY A 24 15.07 -20.80 -25.08
N ASP A 25 13.73 -20.67 -25.00
CA ASP A 25 13.10 -20.01 -23.88
C ASP A 25 13.58 -20.73 -22.62
N THR A 26 14.45 -20.08 -21.86
CA THR A 26 14.81 -20.56 -20.51
C THR A 26 13.51 -20.54 -19.72
N PRO A 27 13.01 -21.68 -19.20
CA PRO A 27 11.79 -21.65 -18.40
C PRO A 27 12.02 -20.68 -17.24
N SER A 28 11.18 -19.64 -17.17
CA SER A 28 11.23 -18.70 -16.04
C SER A 28 10.90 -19.48 -14.77
N THR A 29 11.79 -19.42 -13.79
CA THR A 29 11.53 -19.99 -12.47
C THR A 29 10.22 -19.42 -11.94
N PRO A 30 9.26 -20.25 -11.48
CA PRO A 30 7.99 -19.77 -10.96
C PRO A 30 8.24 -18.83 -9.78
N GLU A 31 7.58 -17.66 -9.78
CA GLU A 31 7.71 -16.69 -8.69
C GLU A 31 6.90 -17.13 -7.46
N THR A 32 7.56 -17.20 -6.31
CA THR A 32 6.89 -17.43 -5.01
C THR A 32 6.36 -16.10 -4.49
N LYS A 33 5.09 -16.06 -4.04
CA LYS A 33 4.41 -14.81 -3.69
C LYS A 33 3.71 -14.83 -2.34
N VAL A 34 3.78 -13.69 -1.65
CA VAL A 34 2.89 -13.34 -0.56
C VAL A 34 1.99 -12.20 -1.02
N HIS A 35 0.69 -12.38 -0.88
CA HIS A 35 -0.31 -11.35 -1.18
C HIS A 35 -0.92 -10.85 0.13
N LEU A 36 -0.83 -9.54 0.38
CA LEU A 36 -1.55 -8.86 1.45
C LEU A 36 -2.74 -8.13 0.82
N LYS A 37 -3.95 -8.66 1.05
CA LYS A 37 -5.19 -8.09 0.52
C LYS A 37 -5.89 -7.29 1.60
N PHE A 38 -5.91 -5.97 1.47
CA PHE A 38 -6.58 -5.04 2.37
C PHE A 38 -8.02 -4.82 1.90
N ILE A 39 -8.96 -4.99 2.81
CA ILE A 39 -10.41 -4.97 2.54
C ILE A 39 -11.02 -3.90 3.46
N PRO A 40 -11.34 -2.70 2.95
CA PRO A 40 -11.97 -1.67 3.76
C PRO A 40 -13.43 -2.04 4.02
N THR A 41 -13.82 -1.93 5.29
CA THR A 41 -15.21 -2.13 5.74
C THR A 41 -15.70 -0.95 6.56
N TYR A 42 -17.02 -0.83 6.69
CA TYR A 42 -17.68 0.06 7.64
C TYR A 42 -18.84 -0.71 8.29
N ASN A 43 -18.83 -0.87 9.60
CA ASN A 43 -19.76 -1.73 10.35
C ASN A 43 -19.81 -3.17 9.76
N GLY A 44 -18.67 -3.74 9.40
CA GLY A 44 -18.55 -5.10 8.85
C GLY A 44 -19.09 -5.29 7.42
N GLN A 45 -19.49 -4.21 6.73
CA GLN A 45 -19.91 -4.24 5.33
C GLN A 45 -18.82 -3.59 4.44
N PRO A 46 -18.71 -3.96 3.17
CA PRO A 46 -17.77 -3.30 2.27
C PRO A 46 -17.94 -1.78 2.29
N LEU A 47 -16.82 -1.05 2.42
CA LEU A 47 -16.82 0.42 2.34
C LEU A 47 -17.30 0.87 0.96
N SER A 48 -18.16 1.88 0.92
CA SER A 48 -18.57 2.58 -0.30
C SER A 48 -18.36 4.08 -0.14
N ILE A 49 -17.65 4.70 -1.08
CA ILE A 49 -17.37 6.13 -1.09
C ILE A 49 -18.62 7.00 -1.33
N ASP A 50 -19.67 6.41 -1.90
CA ASP A 50 -20.94 7.11 -2.15
C ASP A 50 -21.92 7.00 -0.97
N SER A 51 -21.59 6.18 0.04
CA SER A 51 -22.46 5.94 1.17
C SER A 51 -22.27 6.98 2.27
N VAL A 52 -23.38 7.35 2.89
CA VAL A 52 -23.40 8.12 4.13
C VAL A 52 -23.47 7.14 5.29
N TYR A 53 -22.55 7.29 6.21
CA TYR A 53 -22.44 6.51 7.43
C TYR A 53 -22.83 7.35 8.64
N THR A 54 -23.15 6.69 9.74
CA THR A 54 -23.41 7.35 11.02
C THR A 54 -22.38 6.87 12.04
N ASN A 55 -21.68 7.79 12.70
CA ASN A 55 -20.75 7.45 13.76
C ASN A 55 -21.49 7.15 15.08
N SER A 56 -20.76 6.73 16.10
CA SER A 56 -21.34 6.38 17.43
C SER A 56 -21.98 7.56 18.15
N LEU A 57 -21.71 8.79 17.73
CA LEU A 57 -22.29 10.03 18.27
C LEU A 57 -23.51 10.51 17.48
N GLY A 58 -23.97 9.75 16.48
CA GLY A 58 -25.12 10.10 15.65
C GLY A 58 -24.83 11.09 14.51
N GLN A 59 -23.56 11.44 14.30
CA GLN A 59 -23.14 12.37 13.24
C GLN A 59 -23.02 11.62 11.92
N GLN A 60 -23.52 12.20 10.84
CA GLN A 60 -23.43 11.62 9.50
C GLN A 60 -22.11 12.00 8.84
N LEU A 61 -21.49 11.04 8.18
CA LEU A 61 -20.22 11.25 7.47
C LEU A 61 -20.15 10.41 6.19
N ARG A 62 -19.32 10.88 5.26
CA ARG A 62 -18.89 10.14 4.08
C ARG A 62 -17.37 10.14 4.02
N VAL A 63 -16.79 8.99 3.76
CA VAL A 63 -15.35 8.85 3.55
C VAL A 63 -15.05 9.09 2.08
N GLU A 64 -14.17 10.03 1.77
CA GLU A 64 -13.82 10.41 0.39
C GLU A 64 -12.38 10.07 0.03
N ASN A 65 -11.49 9.99 1.05
CA ASN A 65 -10.09 9.64 0.83
C ASN A 65 -9.51 8.92 2.05
N ILE A 66 -8.83 7.80 1.79
CA ILE A 66 -7.98 7.13 2.77
C ILE A 66 -6.67 6.81 2.07
N GLN A 67 -5.57 7.43 2.51
CA GLN A 67 -4.23 7.12 2.06
C GLN A 67 -3.34 6.83 3.27
N PHE A 68 -2.47 5.82 3.15
CA PHE A 68 -1.51 5.52 4.22
C PHE A 68 -0.29 4.78 3.70
N TYR A 69 0.83 4.99 4.37
CA TYR A 69 2.02 4.19 4.13
C TYR A 69 2.00 2.92 4.96
N LEU A 70 2.38 1.82 4.31
CA LEU A 70 2.93 0.65 4.99
C LEU A 70 4.42 0.61 4.74
N SER A 71 5.19 0.34 5.79
CA SER A 71 6.64 0.25 5.70
C SER A 71 7.18 -0.90 6.53
N ASN A 72 8.43 -1.29 6.20
CA ASN A 72 9.12 -2.35 6.92
C ASN A 72 8.25 -3.59 7.08
N ILE A 73 7.73 -4.09 5.94
CA ILE A 73 6.90 -5.31 5.93
C ILE A 73 7.82 -6.51 6.07
N TYR A 74 7.68 -7.26 7.16
CA TYR A 74 8.50 -8.43 7.47
C TYR A 74 7.66 -9.70 7.60
N SER A 75 8.25 -10.84 7.23
CA SER A 75 7.87 -12.15 7.71
C SER A 75 8.80 -12.58 8.84
N HIS A 76 8.28 -13.32 9.84
CA HIS A 76 9.05 -13.78 11.00
C HIS A 76 8.91 -15.28 11.21
N ASN A 77 10.04 -15.92 11.52
CA ASN A 77 10.12 -17.32 11.91
C ASN A 77 10.94 -17.46 13.20
N GLY A 78 10.27 -17.49 14.34
CA GLY A 78 10.94 -17.40 15.64
C GLY A 78 11.68 -16.07 15.80
N ALA A 79 13.01 -16.13 15.98
CA ALA A 79 13.86 -14.94 16.10
C ALA A 79 14.28 -14.34 14.74
N ASP A 80 14.13 -15.08 13.66
CA ASP A 80 14.54 -14.64 12.32
C ASP A 80 13.46 -13.77 11.68
N SER A 81 13.88 -12.76 10.91
CA SER A 81 13.00 -11.89 10.16
C SER A 81 13.52 -11.64 8.76
N THR A 82 12.63 -11.62 7.80
CA THR A 82 12.93 -11.31 6.39
C THR A 82 12.15 -10.08 5.96
N LEU A 83 12.84 -9.04 5.49
CA LEU A 83 12.21 -7.85 4.91
C LEU A 83 11.59 -8.21 3.55
N LEU A 84 10.29 -8.06 3.42
CA LEU A 84 9.55 -8.31 2.19
C LEU A 84 9.39 -7.03 1.36
N LYS A 85 9.18 -5.88 2.01
CA LYS A 85 9.02 -4.59 1.35
C LYS A 85 9.37 -3.45 2.28
N GLN A 86 10.13 -2.46 1.79
CA GLN A 86 10.54 -1.31 2.58
C GLN A 86 9.41 -0.29 2.78
N ALA A 87 8.69 0.07 1.71
CA ALA A 87 7.56 0.99 1.77
C ALA A 87 6.56 0.74 0.65
N PHE A 88 5.31 1.03 0.91
CA PHE A 88 4.22 1.05 -0.06
C PHE A 88 3.18 2.10 0.38
N LEU A 89 2.62 2.83 -0.61
CA LEU A 89 1.55 3.79 -0.37
C LEU A 89 0.23 3.21 -0.87
N PHE A 90 -0.76 3.16 0.01
CA PHE A 90 -2.12 2.75 -0.30
C PHE A 90 -3.04 3.96 -0.51
N THR A 91 -3.99 3.81 -1.44
CA THR A 91 -5.24 4.58 -1.50
C THR A 91 -6.36 3.56 -1.33
N LEU A 92 -7.00 3.54 -0.15
CA LEU A 92 -7.87 2.45 0.25
C LEU A 92 -9.34 2.88 0.27
N LEU A 93 -9.98 2.93 -0.89
CA LEU A 93 -11.43 3.16 -1.05
C LEU A 93 -12.16 1.92 -1.57
N GLU A 94 -11.41 0.90 -1.96
CA GLU A 94 -11.84 -0.41 -2.42
C GLU A 94 -10.80 -1.47 -2.02
N PRO A 95 -11.10 -2.77 -2.10
CA PRO A 95 -10.11 -3.80 -1.79
C PRO A 95 -8.87 -3.70 -2.67
N GLN A 96 -7.69 -3.67 -2.04
CA GLN A 96 -6.39 -3.60 -2.72
C GLN A 96 -5.48 -4.75 -2.30
N THR A 97 -4.69 -5.25 -3.25
CA THR A 97 -3.73 -6.33 -3.00
C THR A 97 -2.30 -5.86 -3.26
N LEU A 98 -1.47 -5.92 -2.24
CA LEU A 98 -0.02 -5.80 -2.37
C LEU A 98 0.56 -7.19 -2.62
N SER A 99 1.14 -7.40 -3.80
CA SER A 99 1.83 -8.64 -4.17
C SER A 99 3.33 -8.50 -3.96
N LEU A 100 3.90 -9.40 -3.19
CA LEU A 100 5.31 -9.41 -2.81
C LEU A 100 5.97 -10.67 -3.36
N ASN A 101 6.99 -10.50 -4.20
CA ASN A 101 7.85 -11.62 -4.61
C ASN A 101 8.77 -11.95 -3.43
N VAL A 102 8.80 -13.20 -3.06
CA VAL A 102 9.60 -13.70 -1.93
C VAL A 102 10.41 -14.92 -2.36
N SER A 103 11.52 -15.18 -1.69
CA SER A 103 12.18 -16.49 -1.80
C SER A 103 11.36 -17.55 -1.08
N PRO A 104 11.47 -18.84 -1.46
CA PRO A 104 10.89 -19.94 -0.68
C PRO A 104 11.28 -19.82 0.79
N GLN A 105 10.30 -19.85 1.69
CA GLN A 105 10.53 -19.62 3.12
C GLN A 105 9.42 -20.19 3.98
N SER A 106 9.71 -20.34 5.28
CA SER A 106 8.70 -20.63 6.29
C SER A 106 8.64 -19.49 7.30
N PHE A 107 7.42 -19.14 7.74
CA PHE A 107 7.20 -18.11 8.75
C PHE A 107 5.92 -18.39 9.54
N SER A 108 5.77 -17.73 10.69
CA SER A 108 4.59 -17.89 11.55
C SER A 108 3.90 -16.57 11.89
N SER A 109 4.50 -15.44 11.50
CA SER A 109 3.88 -14.13 11.68
C SER A 109 4.37 -13.14 10.64
N LEU A 110 3.57 -12.08 10.44
CA LEU A 110 3.87 -10.92 9.62
C LEU A 110 3.86 -9.68 10.50
N SER A 111 4.68 -8.69 10.16
CA SER A 111 4.57 -7.36 10.73
C SER A 111 4.73 -6.29 9.67
N PHE A 112 4.14 -5.13 9.93
CA PHE A 112 4.40 -3.94 9.15
C PHE A 112 4.18 -2.67 10.00
N GLY A 113 4.89 -1.61 9.64
CA GLY A 113 4.66 -0.29 10.19
C GLY A 113 3.58 0.45 9.42
N VAL A 114 2.69 1.15 10.13
CA VAL A 114 1.80 2.16 9.57
C VAL A 114 2.51 3.50 9.69
N GLY A 115 2.80 4.10 8.54
CA GLY A 115 3.62 5.29 8.42
C GLY A 115 4.99 5.06 7.78
N VAL A 116 5.87 6.05 7.93
CA VAL A 116 7.24 6.04 7.44
C VAL A 116 8.18 6.10 8.64
N PRO A 117 9.10 5.13 8.84
CA PRO A 117 9.98 5.09 9.99
C PRO A 117 11.01 6.24 9.95
N ASP A 118 11.53 6.65 11.09
CA ASP A 118 12.42 7.79 11.28
C ASP A 118 13.56 7.85 10.26
N ASN A 119 14.25 6.74 10.03
CA ASN A 119 15.36 6.65 9.08
C ASN A 119 14.98 6.87 7.60
N LEU A 120 13.69 6.87 7.27
CA LEU A 120 13.15 7.15 5.96
C LEU A 120 12.31 8.43 5.93
N ASN A 121 11.95 8.99 7.09
CA ASN A 121 11.08 10.15 7.23
C ASN A 121 11.86 11.45 7.38
N LYS A 122 12.85 11.48 8.29
CA LYS A 122 13.61 12.69 8.60
C LYS A 122 14.92 12.78 7.82
N ASN A 123 15.26 13.99 7.43
CA ASN A 123 16.52 14.30 6.73
C ASN A 123 16.70 13.52 5.41
N VAL A 124 15.62 13.09 4.80
CA VAL A 124 15.62 12.42 3.51
C VAL A 124 15.07 13.38 2.46
N ASP A 125 15.78 13.50 1.34
CA ASP A 125 15.32 14.26 0.19
C ASP A 125 14.52 13.34 -0.76
N PRO A 126 13.19 13.51 -0.87
CA PRO A 126 12.36 12.69 -1.76
C PRO A 126 12.78 12.75 -3.23
N SER A 127 13.48 13.80 -3.66
CA SER A 127 13.97 13.93 -5.04
C SER A 127 15.05 12.91 -5.42
N GLN A 128 15.69 12.27 -4.44
CA GLN A 128 16.71 11.25 -4.65
C GLN A 128 16.12 9.87 -4.98
N TYR A 129 14.83 9.65 -4.74
CA TYR A 129 14.17 8.42 -5.11
C TYR A 129 13.69 8.43 -6.57
N ALA A 130 13.74 7.27 -7.22
CA ALA A 130 13.12 7.10 -8.54
C ALA A 130 11.62 7.37 -8.47
N ASN A 131 11.03 7.95 -9.52
CA ASN A 131 9.63 8.40 -9.55
C ASN A 131 8.60 7.32 -9.15
N ALA A 132 8.88 6.05 -9.44
CA ALA A 132 8.02 4.93 -9.06
C ALA A 132 8.14 4.53 -7.57
N ASN A 133 9.11 5.09 -6.83
CA ASN A 133 9.23 4.83 -5.40
C ASN A 133 8.14 5.59 -4.65
N PRO A 134 7.38 4.97 -3.73
CA PRO A 134 6.32 5.64 -2.98
C PRO A 134 6.83 6.78 -2.09
N LEU A 135 8.14 6.84 -1.83
CA LEU A 135 8.79 7.92 -1.06
C LEU A 135 9.36 9.03 -1.95
N SER A 136 9.26 8.94 -3.28
CA SER A 136 9.69 10.01 -4.19
C SER A 136 8.71 11.19 -4.18
N VAL A 137 9.16 12.33 -4.69
CA VAL A 137 8.28 13.51 -4.88
C VAL A 137 7.01 13.16 -5.63
N GLN A 138 7.14 12.38 -6.71
CA GLN A 138 6.00 11.99 -7.56
C GLN A 138 5.22 10.81 -6.96
N GLY A 139 5.92 9.79 -6.47
CA GLY A 139 5.31 8.57 -5.94
C GLY A 139 4.62 8.77 -4.60
N SER A 140 4.97 9.83 -3.85
CA SER A 140 4.29 10.16 -2.59
C SER A 140 2.87 10.67 -2.76
N ASN A 141 2.46 11.04 -3.97
CA ASN A 141 1.08 11.41 -4.30
C ASN A 141 0.46 12.41 -3.30
N GLY A 142 1.19 13.46 -2.95
CA GLY A 142 0.74 14.49 -1.99
C GLY A 142 0.80 14.06 -0.52
N MET A 143 1.48 12.95 -0.21
CA MET A 143 1.71 12.47 1.16
C MET A 143 3.06 12.92 1.71
N PHE A 144 3.59 14.06 1.25
CA PHE A 144 4.80 14.68 1.77
C PHE A 144 4.57 16.17 2.04
N TRP A 145 4.96 16.63 3.23
CA TRP A 145 4.87 18.06 3.61
C TRP A 145 6.17 18.80 3.30
N TYR A 146 6.15 19.66 2.29
CA TYR A 146 7.30 20.51 1.97
C TYR A 146 7.59 21.58 3.04
N TRP A 147 6.57 21.95 3.82
CA TRP A 147 6.66 22.97 4.87
C TRP A 147 7.02 22.42 6.25
N ASN A 148 6.91 21.10 6.47
CA ASN A 148 7.19 20.41 7.74
C ASN A 148 8.15 19.24 7.58
N THR A 149 8.84 19.15 6.43
CA THR A 149 9.87 18.14 6.11
C THR A 149 9.59 16.74 6.68
N GLY A 150 8.62 16.05 6.10
CA GLY A 150 8.29 14.69 6.49
C GLY A 150 7.07 14.17 5.75
N TYR A 151 6.82 12.86 5.87
CA TYR A 151 5.68 12.23 5.21
C TYR A 151 4.41 12.34 6.07
N ILE A 152 3.26 12.46 5.40
CA ILE A 152 1.97 12.14 5.99
C ILE A 152 1.89 10.62 6.08
N PHE A 153 1.76 10.07 7.28
CA PHE A 153 1.73 8.62 7.49
C PHE A 153 0.37 8.03 7.14
N VAL A 154 -0.67 8.74 7.56
CA VAL A 154 -2.06 8.41 7.30
C VAL A 154 -2.83 9.69 6.99
N LYS A 155 -3.67 9.63 5.97
CA LYS A 155 -4.59 10.69 5.56
C LYS A 155 -6.00 10.10 5.49
N VAL A 156 -6.95 10.71 6.22
CA VAL A 156 -8.38 10.37 6.15
C VAL A 156 -9.16 11.64 5.96
N GLU A 157 -9.92 11.74 4.89
CA GLU A 157 -10.67 12.93 4.51
C GLU A 157 -12.09 12.58 4.10
N GLY A 158 -13.00 13.52 4.27
CA GLY A 158 -14.37 13.36 3.85
C GLY A 158 -15.26 14.52 4.27
N ARG A 159 -16.55 14.26 4.24
CA ARG A 159 -17.57 15.24 4.59
C ARG A 159 -18.45 14.73 5.71
N TYR A 160 -19.07 15.67 6.44
CA TYR A 160 -19.96 15.35 7.52
C TYR A 160 -21.09 16.38 7.68
N GLU A 161 -22.07 16.02 8.48
CA GLU A 161 -23.08 16.92 9.01
C GLU A 161 -23.45 16.49 10.44
N LEU A 162 -23.94 17.42 11.25
CA LEU A 162 -24.09 17.26 12.70
C LEU A 162 -25.54 17.07 13.14
N THR A 163 -26.51 17.40 12.28
CA THR A 163 -27.93 17.41 12.68
C THR A 163 -28.54 16.01 12.76
N GLY A 164 -27.91 15.02 12.09
CA GLY A 164 -28.45 13.67 11.95
C GLY A 164 -29.76 13.61 11.16
N ALA A 165 -30.13 14.71 10.48
CA ALA A 165 -31.37 14.77 9.72
C ALA A 165 -31.28 13.84 8.49
N PRO A 166 -32.27 12.99 8.22
CA PRO A 166 -32.26 12.10 7.07
C PRO A 166 -32.05 12.88 5.76
N ASN A 167 -31.07 12.45 4.95
CA ASN A 167 -30.73 13.06 3.66
C ASN A 167 -30.24 14.53 3.75
N ALA A 168 -29.78 14.98 4.90
CA ALA A 168 -29.13 16.28 4.99
C ALA A 168 -27.85 16.31 4.13
N PRO A 169 -27.58 17.40 3.42
CA PRO A 169 -26.35 17.49 2.63
C PRO A 169 -25.14 17.58 3.56
N LEU A 170 -24.11 16.78 3.27
CA LEU A 170 -22.83 16.83 4.00
C LEU A 170 -22.05 18.07 3.54
N MET A 171 -22.23 19.20 4.22
CA MET A 171 -21.66 20.49 3.81
C MET A 171 -20.27 20.73 4.41
N ASP A 172 -20.02 20.21 5.61
CA ASP A 172 -18.77 20.38 6.32
C ASP A 172 -17.74 19.32 5.90
N SER A 173 -16.47 19.60 6.09
CA SER A 173 -15.37 18.67 5.78
C SER A 173 -14.55 18.34 7.01
N TYR A 174 -14.08 17.09 7.08
CA TYR A 174 -13.04 16.69 8.02
C TYR A 174 -11.76 16.33 7.25
N SER A 175 -10.61 16.60 7.89
CA SER A 175 -9.31 16.31 7.30
C SER A 175 -8.31 15.93 8.39
N PHE A 176 -7.89 14.68 8.38
CA PHE A 176 -6.95 14.12 9.35
C PHE A 176 -5.68 13.69 8.63
N HIS A 177 -4.62 14.49 8.79
CA HIS A 177 -3.30 14.20 8.27
C HIS A 177 -2.36 13.92 9.43
N MET A 178 -2.08 12.65 9.67
CA MET A 178 -1.20 12.18 10.73
C MET A 178 0.17 11.86 10.16
N GLY A 179 1.22 12.40 10.73
CA GLY A 179 2.60 12.15 10.31
C GLY A 179 3.56 12.84 11.26
N ASP A 180 4.40 12.09 11.88
CA ASP A 180 5.59 12.45 12.68
C ASP A 180 6.11 11.15 13.30
N ASP A 181 7.42 11.06 13.60
CA ASP A 181 8.02 9.80 14.06
C ASP A 181 7.33 9.19 15.29
N PRO A 182 6.92 9.97 16.33
CA PRO A 182 6.20 9.39 17.46
C PRO A 182 4.83 8.79 17.10
N LEU A 183 4.30 9.08 15.90
CA LEU A 183 3.03 8.51 15.42
C LEU A 183 3.22 7.24 14.58
N TYR A 184 4.46 6.81 14.33
CA TYR A 184 4.74 5.53 13.67
C TYR A 184 4.30 4.36 14.55
N ARG A 185 3.54 3.41 14.00
CA ARG A 185 3.04 2.24 14.74
C ARG A 185 3.37 0.96 14.00
N VAL A 186 3.83 -0.06 14.72
CA VAL A 186 4.09 -1.39 14.16
C VAL A 186 2.98 -2.34 14.57
N LEU A 187 2.41 -3.03 13.59
CA LEU A 187 1.40 -4.06 13.78
C LEU A 187 2.03 -5.43 13.57
N HIS A 188 1.60 -6.41 14.37
CA HIS A 188 2.02 -7.79 14.30
C HIS A 188 0.82 -8.72 14.14
N PHE A 189 0.92 -9.67 13.21
CA PHE A 189 -0.15 -10.62 12.90
C PHE A 189 0.39 -12.04 12.99
N ASN A 190 -0.24 -12.86 13.83
CA ASN A 190 0.01 -14.29 13.86
C ASN A 190 -0.67 -14.94 12.64
N THR A 191 0.11 -15.55 11.76
CA THR A 191 -0.39 -16.22 10.54
C THR A 191 -0.58 -17.71 10.72
N GLY A 192 -0.20 -18.26 11.89
CA GLY A 192 0.08 -19.68 12.02
C GLY A 192 1.31 -20.08 11.19
N SER A 193 1.66 -21.35 11.21
CA SER A 193 2.80 -21.85 10.43
C SER A 193 2.48 -21.85 8.94
N VAL A 194 3.27 -21.11 8.17
CA VAL A 194 3.20 -21.02 6.70
C VAL A 194 4.52 -21.55 6.14
N SER A 195 4.45 -22.40 5.11
CA SER A 195 5.61 -22.83 4.34
C SER A 195 5.33 -22.60 2.87
N LEU A 196 6.23 -21.90 2.19
CA LEU A 196 6.14 -21.59 0.76
C LEU A 196 7.30 -22.25 0.04
N ALA A 197 7.00 -23.19 -0.86
CA ALA A 197 7.94 -23.72 -1.82
C ALA A 197 8.06 -22.81 -3.04
N GLU A 198 8.95 -23.15 -3.96
CA GLU A 198 9.11 -22.42 -5.22
C GLU A 198 7.81 -22.45 -6.05
N GLY A 199 7.36 -21.29 -6.47
CA GLY A 199 6.12 -21.12 -7.24
C GLY A 199 4.84 -21.05 -6.40
N ASP A 200 4.91 -21.23 -5.07
CA ASP A 200 3.75 -21.10 -4.20
C ASP A 200 3.30 -19.65 -4.06
N ALA A 201 1.99 -19.47 -3.83
CA ALA A 201 1.42 -18.18 -3.48
C ALA A 201 0.50 -18.30 -2.26
N ARG A 202 0.61 -17.34 -1.34
CA ARG A 202 -0.26 -17.27 -0.15
C ARG A 202 -0.88 -15.89 -0.02
N THR A 203 -2.21 -15.84 0.15
CA THR A 203 -2.97 -14.61 0.38
C THR A 203 -3.36 -14.50 1.84
N PHE A 204 -3.12 -13.32 2.42
CA PHE A 204 -3.59 -12.91 3.75
C PHE A 204 -4.61 -11.79 3.55
N ASN A 205 -5.84 -12.02 4.01
CA ASN A 205 -6.87 -11.00 4.01
C ASN A 205 -6.76 -10.17 5.29
N ILE A 206 -6.65 -8.87 5.13
CA ILE A 206 -6.55 -7.90 6.22
C ILE A 206 -7.75 -6.97 6.08
N GLU A 207 -8.71 -7.12 6.97
CA GLU A 207 -9.80 -6.16 7.09
C GLU A 207 -9.24 -4.84 7.61
N VAL A 208 -9.76 -3.73 7.09
CA VAL A 208 -9.57 -2.39 7.63
C VAL A 208 -10.94 -1.84 7.99
N ALA A 209 -11.33 -2.00 9.24
CA ALA A 209 -12.62 -1.56 9.78
C ALA A 209 -12.62 -0.03 9.96
N VAL A 210 -12.95 0.70 8.90
CA VAL A 210 -12.87 2.17 8.83
C VAL A 210 -13.76 2.87 9.88
N ASP A 211 -14.85 2.23 10.28
CA ASP A 211 -15.69 2.72 11.38
C ASP A 211 -14.92 2.83 12.72
N SER A 212 -13.92 1.97 12.95
CA SER A 212 -13.06 2.05 14.15
C SER A 212 -12.29 3.37 14.24
N VAL A 213 -12.03 4.02 13.10
CA VAL A 213 -11.38 5.34 13.07
C VAL A 213 -12.21 6.39 13.83
N PHE A 214 -13.54 6.32 13.70
CA PHE A 214 -14.48 7.28 14.27
C PHE A 214 -15.13 6.79 15.58
N ASN A 215 -15.35 5.47 15.70
CA ASN A 215 -16.27 4.86 16.66
C ASN A 215 -15.57 4.09 17.79
N ARG A 216 -14.25 4.26 17.98
CA ARG A 216 -13.54 3.53 19.03
C ARG A 216 -14.19 3.84 20.39
N PRO A 217 -14.73 2.83 21.14
CA PRO A 217 -15.55 3.09 22.32
C PRO A 217 -14.84 3.90 23.41
N ALA A 218 -13.53 3.72 23.57
CA ALA A 218 -12.74 4.45 24.57
C ALA A 218 -12.42 5.89 24.15
N ASP A 219 -12.55 6.21 22.85
CA ASP A 219 -12.11 7.49 22.32
C ASP A 219 -12.80 7.81 20.97
N PRO A 220 -14.14 8.01 20.98
CA PRO A 220 -14.89 8.34 19.77
C PRO A 220 -14.49 9.74 19.26
N ILE A 221 -14.55 9.94 17.95
CA ILE A 221 -14.27 11.23 17.31
C ILE A 221 -15.57 12.03 17.20
N ASP A 222 -15.60 13.18 17.87
CA ASP A 222 -16.68 14.15 17.75
C ASP A 222 -16.35 15.17 16.66
N LEU A 223 -16.95 15.00 15.48
CA LEU A 223 -16.69 15.85 14.31
C LEU A 223 -17.10 17.33 14.53
N SER A 224 -17.85 17.65 15.57
CA SER A 224 -18.18 19.04 15.91
C SER A 224 -16.98 19.84 16.44
N ILE A 225 -15.99 19.14 17.01
CA ILE A 225 -14.79 19.74 17.60
C ILE A 225 -13.49 19.12 17.07
N ASP A 226 -13.54 17.85 16.65
CA ASP A 226 -12.40 17.05 16.21
C ASP A 226 -12.47 16.79 14.69
N ASN A 227 -12.55 17.84 13.88
CA ASN A 227 -12.72 17.70 12.43
C ASN A 227 -11.45 17.99 11.63
N LEU A 228 -10.38 18.48 12.27
CA LEU A 228 -9.15 18.87 11.57
C LEU A 228 -7.91 18.60 12.40
N THR A 229 -6.94 17.91 11.79
CA THR A 229 -5.55 17.92 12.25
C THR A 229 -4.58 17.77 11.08
N HIS A 230 -3.51 18.57 11.11
CA HIS A 230 -2.30 18.38 10.30
C HIS A 230 -1.13 18.11 11.25
N THR A 231 -1.29 17.13 12.12
CA THR A 231 -0.37 16.71 13.18
C THR A 231 -0.06 17.85 14.16
N THR A 232 0.81 18.79 13.81
CA THR A 232 1.27 19.87 14.72
C THR A 232 0.18 20.87 15.09
N SER A 233 -0.85 21.03 14.26
CA SER A 233 -1.99 21.93 14.53
C SER A 233 -2.90 21.42 15.66
N ASN A 234 -2.99 20.10 15.83
CA ASN A 234 -3.72 19.44 16.90
C ASN A 234 -3.11 18.05 17.13
N TYR A 235 -1.97 18.01 17.84
CA TYR A 235 -1.23 16.78 18.07
C TYR A 235 -2.01 15.72 18.89
N PRO A 236 -2.74 16.09 19.96
CA PRO A 236 -3.57 15.11 20.68
C PRO A 236 -4.60 14.41 19.76
N LEU A 237 -5.24 15.14 18.86
CA LEU A 237 -6.16 14.55 17.89
C LEU A 237 -5.42 13.66 16.90
N ALA A 238 -4.24 14.08 16.40
CA ALA A 238 -3.42 13.26 15.50
C ALA A 238 -3.02 11.93 16.14
N GLU A 239 -2.65 11.93 17.42
CA GLU A 239 -2.33 10.72 18.18
C GLU A 239 -3.54 9.81 18.35
N ARG A 240 -4.70 10.36 18.73
CA ARG A 240 -5.97 9.63 18.85
C ARG A 240 -6.33 8.98 17.51
N MET A 241 -6.33 9.76 16.43
CA MET A 241 -6.65 9.28 15.09
C MET A 241 -5.67 8.18 14.62
N THR A 242 -4.37 8.32 14.91
CA THR A 242 -3.39 7.27 14.62
C THR A 242 -3.70 5.99 15.38
N ASN A 243 -3.97 6.07 16.67
CA ASN A 243 -4.29 4.90 17.50
C ASN A 243 -5.61 4.24 17.07
N ASN A 244 -6.61 5.03 16.69
CA ASN A 244 -7.86 4.53 16.15
C ASN A 244 -7.64 3.85 14.79
N PHE A 245 -6.88 4.46 13.89
CA PHE A 245 -6.60 3.91 12.56
C PHE A 245 -5.86 2.56 12.64
N VAL A 246 -4.84 2.43 13.48
CA VAL A 246 -4.12 1.15 13.60
C VAL A 246 -4.96 0.06 14.25
N SER A 247 -5.95 0.42 15.09
CA SER A 247 -6.88 -0.55 15.65
C SER A 247 -7.90 -1.10 14.64
N ALA A 248 -7.96 -0.51 13.44
CA ALA A 248 -8.86 -0.96 12.36
C ALA A 248 -8.37 -2.21 11.63
N PHE A 249 -7.10 -2.62 11.79
CA PHE A 249 -6.50 -3.72 11.03
C PHE A 249 -6.71 -5.06 11.70
N HIS A 250 -7.36 -5.99 11.01
CA HIS A 250 -7.64 -7.35 11.50
C HIS A 250 -7.26 -8.40 10.45
N LEU A 251 -6.37 -9.34 10.80
CA LEU A 251 -6.09 -10.52 9.96
C LEU A 251 -7.29 -11.47 10.06
N GLN A 252 -7.82 -11.91 8.91
CA GLN A 252 -8.95 -12.81 8.79
C GLN A 252 -8.54 -14.24 8.42
#